data_4ea8d2bfc8d55158b9637820c037bbd4
#
_entry.id   4ea8d2bfc8d55158b9637820c037bbd4
#
_cell.length_a   1.000
_cell.length_b   1.000
_cell.length_c   1.000
_cell.angle_alpha   90.00
_cell.angle_beta   90.00
_cell.angle_gamma   90.00
#
_symmetry.space_group_name_H-M   'P 1'
#
loop_
_entity.id
_entity.type
_entity.pdbx_description
1 polymer ?
#
loop_
_entity_poly.entity_id
_entity_poly.type
_entity_poly.pdbx_seq_one_letter_code
_entity_poly.pdbx_strand_id
1 'polypeptide(L)'
;MKQNLYGKNAAQMLSLRFQAQHPVVALLYYCEMFAALFLFDSLFYTAVILIWMMPLACRTAGIQKTLRLLGGAVLLGGLLLVLNPLLNSDGIHILFYLGERPVTMESLLYGAHNLLLIAALLMVFPSLNVLLDSERILFLFSRLMQTSALILSMSMRFVPLLTRRARELRQLHRQDGEGLPARLSHAGKLLGALLDWTMEEGMQSSRTLRARGYGAQSRSFYGVFRFTARDAGASCLLLTSLGLMIGLRILGAVSY
;
A
#
# COMPACT_ATOMS: atom_id res chain seq x y z
N MET A 1 13.37 -13.96 -28.64
CA MET A 1 11.94 -13.58 -28.52
C MET A 1 11.10 -14.58 -27.71
N LYS A 2 11.35 -15.89 -27.75
CA LYS A 2 10.61 -16.93 -26.99
C LYS A 2 10.90 -16.98 -25.48
N GLN A 3 12.09 -16.61 -25.00
CA GLN A 3 12.41 -16.61 -23.56
C GLN A 3 11.64 -15.54 -22.74
N ASN A 4 11.25 -14.43 -23.38
CA ASN A 4 10.48 -13.37 -22.70
C ASN A 4 9.00 -13.74 -22.47
N LEU A 5 8.45 -14.68 -23.21
CA LEU A 5 7.08 -15.16 -23.06
C LEU A 5 6.95 -16.17 -21.89
N TYR A 6 7.96 -17.02 -21.67
CA TYR A 6 7.96 -17.97 -20.55
C TYR A 6 8.10 -17.26 -19.19
N GLY A 7 8.92 -16.22 -19.12
CA GLY A 7 9.06 -15.41 -17.91
C GLY A 7 7.79 -14.63 -17.55
N LYS A 8 7.08 -14.09 -18.53
CA LYS A 8 5.78 -13.41 -18.30
C LYS A 8 4.71 -14.39 -17.82
N ASN A 9 4.65 -15.60 -18.38
CA ASN A 9 3.65 -16.60 -18.00
C ASN A 9 3.92 -17.15 -16.57
N ALA A 10 5.18 -17.37 -16.20
CA ALA A 10 5.54 -17.81 -14.84
C ALA A 10 5.28 -16.71 -13.80
N ALA A 11 5.57 -15.45 -14.12
CA ALA A 11 5.27 -14.32 -13.26
C ALA A 11 3.74 -14.11 -13.09
N GLN A 12 2.98 -14.27 -14.18
CA GLN A 12 1.50 -14.24 -14.15
C GLN A 12 0.91 -15.41 -13.36
N MET A 13 1.44 -16.63 -13.50
CA MET A 13 0.96 -17.79 -12.73
C MET A 13 1.27 -17.66 -11.24
N LEU A 14 2.42 -17.08 -10.86
CA LEU A 14 2.75 -16.83 -9.45
C LEU A 14 1.90 -15.71 -8.86
N SER A 15 1.67 -14.63 -9.61
CA SER A 15 0.74 -13.57 -9.17
C SER A 15 -0.68 -14.12 -9.01
N LEU A 16 -1.14 -14.99 -9.90
CA LEU A 16 -2.43 -15.68 -9.79
C LEU A 16 -2.49 -16.63 -8.58
N ARG A 17 -1.39 -17.29 -8.21
CA ARG A 17 -1.33 -18.13 -6.99
C ARG A 17 -1.33 -17.29 -5.71
N PHE A 18 -0.65 -16.17 -5.68
CA PHE A 18 -0.73 -15.21 -4.56
C PHE A 18 -2.09 -14.50 -4.51
N GLN A 19 -2.70 -14.27 -5.66
CA GLN A 19 -4.08 -13.77 -5.76
C GLN A 19 -5.13 -14.80 -5.33
N ALA A 20 -4.82 -16.09 -5.33
CA ALA A 20 -5.72 -17.14 -4.85
C ALA A 20 -5.68 -17.31 -3.31
N GLN A 21 -4.70 -16.72 -2.61
CA GLN A 21 -4.61 -16.79 -1.14
C GLN A 21 -5.66 -15.91 -0.47
N HIS A 22 -6.07 -16.32 0.73
CA HIS A 22 -7.03 -15.57 1.53
C HIS A 22 -6.47 -14.18 1.89
N PRO A 23 -7.24 -13.08 1.76
CA PRO A 23 -6.76 -11.72 2.00
C PRO A 23 -6.17 -11.49 3.40
N VAL A 24 -6.62 -12.22 4.41
CA VAL A 24 -6.08 -12.19 5.79
C VAL A 24 -4.61 -12.62 5.82
N VAL A 25 -4.23 -13.67 5.08
CA VAL A 25 -2.84 -14.15 5.05
C VAL A 25 -1.91 -13.12 4.43
N ALA A 26 -2.36 -12.49 3.33
CA ALA A 26 -1.60 -11.42 2.70
C ALA A 26 -1.41 -10.22 3.64
N LEU A 27 -2.46 -9.83 4.36
CA LEU A 27 -2.40 -8.73 5.33
C LEU A 27 -1.44 -9.06 6.47
N LEU A 28 -1.54 -10.26 7.06
CA LEU A 28 -0.64 -10.71 8.13
C LEU A 28 0.82 -10.71 7.67
N TYR A 29 1.10 -11.20 6.46
CA TYR A 29 2.44 -11.20 5.89
C TYR A 29 3.04 -9.77 5.80
N TYR A 30 2.26 -8.80 5.30
CA TYR A 30 2.75 -7.43 5.23
C TYR A 30 2.87 -6.76 6.60
N CYS A 31 1.95 -7.03 7.53
CA CYS A 31 2.08 -6.58 8.92
C CYS A 31 3.36 -7.11 9.57
N GLU A 32 3.68 -8.38 9.35
CA GLU A 32 4.93 -8.98 9.83
C GLU A 32 6.16 -8.32 9.21
N MET A 33 6.15 -8.06 7.91
CA MET A 33 7.25 -7.35 7.24
C MET A 33 7.45 -5.93 7.75
N PHE A 34 6.36 -5.19 7.97
CA PHE A 34 6.45 -3.87 8.62
C PHE A 34 6.96 -3.97 10.06
N ALA A 35 6.43 -4.92 10.82
CA ALA A 35 6.89 -5.15 12.18
C ALA A 35 8.40 -5.47 12.19
N ALA A 36 8.87 -6.33 11.30
CA ALA A 36 10.28 -6.68 11.17
C ALA A 36 11.16 -5.45 10.88
N LEU A 37 10.74 -4.58 9.95
CA LEU A 37 11.49 -3.37 9.59
C LEU A 37 11.58 -2.37 10.75
N PHE A 38 10.56 -2.28 11.60
CA PHE A 38 10.53 -1.32 12.72
C PHE A 38 10.98 -1.91 14.06
N LEU A 39 10.92 -3.23 14.23
CA LEU A 39 11.39 -3.86 15.46
C LEU A 39 12.91 -4.02 15.50
N PHE A 40 13.55 -4.25 14.37
CA PHE A 40 14.97 -4.53 14.29
C PHE A 40 15.73 -3.35 13.68
N ASP A 41 16.31 -2.51 14.53
CA ASP A 41 17.15 -1.37 14.14
C ASP A 41 18.58 -1.82 13.77
N SER A 42 18.71 -2.90 13.00
CA SER A 42 20.00 -3.44 12.57
C SER A 42 20.13 -3.41 11.06
N LEU A 43 21.25 -2.88 10.58
CA LEU A 43 21.59 -2.79 9.15
C LEU A 43 21.55 -4.17 8.48
N PHE A 44 21.99 -5.22 9.17
CA PHE A 44 22.00 -6.59 8.64
C PHE A 44 20.58 -7.12 8.38
N TYR A 45 19.68 -6.99 9.35
CA TYR A 45 18.29 -7.46 9.20
C TYR A 45 17.55 -6.70 8.11
N THR A 46 17.73 -5.39 8.05
CA THR A 46 17.11 -4.56 7.00
C THR A 46 17.61 -4.94 5.61
N ALA A 47 18.90 -5.23 5.46
CA ALA A 47 19.46 -5.71 4.20
C ALA A 47 18.90 -7.09 3.79
N VAL A 48 18.75 -8.02 4.74
CA VAL A 48 18.15 -9.34 4.49
C VAL A 48 16.70 -9.20 4.03
N ILE A 49 15.90 -8.36 4.71
CA ILE A 49 14.50 -8.10 4.32
C ILE A 49 14.44 -7.47 2.92
N LEU A 50 15.33 -6.54 2.60
CA LEU A 50 15.38 -5.92 1.27
C LEU A 50 15.69 -6.94 0.18
N ILE A 51 16.69 -7.82 0.40
CA ILE A 51 17.05 -8.89 -0.53
C ILE A 51 15.87 -9.86 -0.71
N TRP A 52 15.16 -10.19 0.37
CA TRP A 52 13.99 -11.07 0.33
C TRP A 52 12.82 -10.45 -0.43
N MET A 53 12.58 -9.13 -0.25
CA MET A 53 11.49 -8.41 -0.88
C MET A 53 11.74 -8.08 -2.34
N MET A 54 13.00 -7.96 -2.77
CA MET A 54 13.36 -7.59 -4.13
C MET A 54 12.74 -8.50 -5.21
N PRO A 55 12.83 -9.84 -5.14
CA PRO A 55 12.21 -10.73 -6.13
C PRO A 55 10.68 -10.65 -6.10
N LEU A 56 10.07 -10.44 -4.94
CA LEU A 56 8.63 -10.27 -4.80
C LEU A 56 8.17 -8.96 -5.48
N ALA A 57 8.83 -7.85 -5.22
CA ALA A 57 8.55 -6.56 -5.85
C ALA A 57 8.75 -6.61 -7.39
N CYS A 58 9.81 -7.24 -7.86
CA CYS A 58 10.06 -7.42 -9.30
C CYS A 58 8.95 -8.23 -9.98
N ARG A 59 8.40 -9.24 -9.31
CA ARG A 59 7.33 -10.09 -9.86
C ARG A 59 5.97 -9.43 -9.80
N THR A 60 5.66 -8.66 -8.76
CA THR A 60 4.35 -8.01 -8.56
C THR A 60 4.23 -6.69 -9.31
N ALA A 61 5.20 -5.79 -9.14
CA ALA A 61 5.16 -4.45 -9.72
C ALA A 61 5.84 -4.35 -11.11
N GLY A 62 6.65 -5.36 -11.47
CA GLY A 62 7.44 -5.38 -12.70
C GLY A 62 8.83 -4.73 -12.55
N ILE A 63 9.81 -5.28 -13.27
CA ILE A 63 11.23 -4.92 -13.13
C ILE A 63 11.50 -3.42 -13.36
N GLN A 64 10.87 -2.81 -14.35
CA GLN A 64 11.07 -1.39 -14.67
C GLN A 64 10.60 -0.45 -13.56
N LYS A 65 9.44 -0.76 -12.94
CA LYS A 65 8.93 0.02 -11.80
C LYS A 65 9.81 -0.17 -10.57
N THR A 66 10.22 -1.41 -10.29
CA THR A 66 11.09 -1.74 -9.16
C THR A 66 12.45 -1.02 -9.28
N LEU A 67 13.09 -1.04 -10.45
CA LEU A 67 14.35 -0.31 -10.70
C LEU A 67 14.19 1.20 -10.54
N ARG A 68 13.07 1.78 -11.01
CA ARG A 68 12.80 3.22 -10.83
C ARG A 68 12.61 3.58 -9.34
N LEU A 69 11.94 2.72 -8.58
CA LEU A 69 11.76 2.91 -7.15
C LEU A 69 13.08 2.75 -6.39
N LEU A 70 13.92 1.79 -6.77
CA LEU A 70 15.29 1.67 -6.24
C LEU A 70 16.11 2.92 -6.51
N GLY A 71 16.05 3.46 -7.73
CA GLY A 71 16.70 4.74 -8.06
C GLY A 71 16.21 5.89 -7.17
N GLY A 72 14.89 5.98 -6.93
CA GLY A 72 14.31 6.93 -5.98
C GLY A 72 14.76 6.69 -4.53
N ALA A 73 14.84 5.42 -4.11
CA ALA A 73 15.33 5.05 -2.78
C ALA A 73 16.79 5.44 -2.56
N VAL A 74 17.65 5.19 -3.57
CA VAL A 74 19.07 5.57 -3.53
C VAL A 74 19.22 7.09 -3.49
N LEU A 75 18.40 7.83 -4.22
CA LEU A 75 18.42 9.29 -4.20
C LEU A 75 18.01 9.85 -2.84
N LEU A 76 16.84 9.42 -2.32
CA LEU A 76 16.32 9.89 -1.03
C LEU A 76 17.19 9.39 0.14
N GLY A 77 17.51 8.10 0.14
CA GLY A 77 18.34 7.49 1.17
C GLY A 77 19.78 7.98 1.13
N GLY A 78 20.34 8.22 -0.07
CA GLY A 78 21.64 8.84 -0.26
C GLY A 78 21.71 10.27 0.27
N LEU A 79 20.62 11.03 0.07
CA LEU A 79 20.49 12.37 0.67
C LEU A 79 20.53 12.28 2.21
N LEU A 80 19.78 11.34 2.80
CA LEU A 80 19.80 11.11 4.25
C LEU A 80 21.14 10.60 4.76
N LEU A 81 21.82 9.76 3.98
CA LEU A 81 23.16 9.28 4.32
C LEU A 81 24.17 10.43 4.43
N VAL A 82 24.02 11.47 3.62
CA VAL A 82 24.87 12.66 3.66
C VAL A 82 24.40 13.64 4.75
N LEU A 83 23.09 13.81 4.91
CA LEU A 83 22.53 14.74 5.89
C LEU A 83 22.69 14.24 7.33
N ASN A 84 22.61 12.94 7.57
CA ASN A 84 22.66 12.37 8.91
C ASN A 84 23.94 12.72 9.68
N PRO A 85 25.16 12.56 9.12
CA PRO A 85 26.39 12.98 9.80
C PRO A 85 26.53 14.50 9.93
N LEU A 86 25.78 15.29 9.15
CA LEU A 86 25.75 16.75 9.28
C LEU A 86 24.83 17.23 10.42
N LEU A 87 23.75 16.47 10.69
CA LEU A 87 22.75 16.81 11.70
C LEU A 87 23.04 16.17 13.05
N ASN A 88 23.50 14.91 13.05
CA ASN A 88 23.80 14.12 14.24
C ASN A 88 25.31 13.88 14.33
N SER A 89 25.93 14.54 15.29
CA SER A 89 27.37 14.39 15.59
C SER A 89 27.62 13.42 16.76
N ASP A 90 26.62 12.61 17.13
CA ASP A 90 26.69 11.70 18.26
C ASP A 90 27.44 10.43 17.87
N GLY A 91 28.61 10.20 18.44
CA GLY A 91 29.42 9.01 18.24
C GLY A 91 30.82 9.16 18.83
N ILE A 92 31.43 8.02 19.16
CA ILE A 92 32.74 7.94 19.80
C ILE A 92 33.87 7.91 18.76
N HIS A 93 33.62 7.30 17.58
CA HIS A 93 34.63 7.14 16.54
C HIS A 93 34.54 8.24 15.47
N ILE A 94 35.38 9.26 15.61
CA ILE A 94 35.47 10.38 14.66
C ILE A 94 36.30 9.94 13.47
N LEU A 95 35.74 10.00 12.24
CA LEU A 95 36.42 9.70 11.00
C LEU A 95 37.16 10.92 10.46
N PHE A 96 36.48 12.04 10.36
CA PHE A 96 37.03 13.31 9.89
C PHE A 96 36.17 14.49 10.36
N TYR A 97 36.72 15.68 10.29
CA TYR A 97 36.02 16.93 10.63
C TYR A 97 35.57 17.61 9.33
N LEU A 98 34.27 17.90 9.22
CA LEU A 98 33.71 18.73 8.16
C LEU A 98 33.42 20.12 8.72
N GLY A 99 34.43 21.01 8.70
CA GLY A 99 34.39 22.28 9.40
C GLY A 99 34.49 22.10 10.91
N GLU A 100 33.51 22.61 11.69
CA GLU A 100 33.47 22.49 13.15
C GLU A 100 32.76 21.20 13.65
N ARG A 101 32.18 20.38 12.75
CA ARG A 101 31.41 19.20 13.15
C ARG A 101 32.18 17.91 12.88
N PRO A 102 32.29 17.02 13.87
CA PRO A 102 32.88 15.71 13.68
C PRO A 102 31.90 14.77 12.93
N VAL A 103 32.38 14.15 11.89
CA VAL A 103 31.67 13.05 11.21
C VAL A 103 32.08 11.75 11.86
N THR A 104 31.11 11.05 12.46
CA THR A 104 31.35 9.83 13.22
C THR A 104 30.97 8.59 12.38
N MET A 105 31.61 7.46 12.66
CA MET A 105 31.31 6.17 12.00
C MET A 105 29.88 5.73 12.29
N GLU A 106 29.41 5.99 13.51
CA GLU A 106 28.07 5.68 13.98
C GLU A 106 27.02 6.44 13.18
N SER A 107 27.22 7.74 12.94
CA SER A 107 26.29 8.56 12.14
C SER A 107 26.20 8.09 10.68
N LEU A 108 27.30 7.57 10.13
CA LEU A 108 27.33 7.00 8.77
C LEU A 108 26.58 5.66 8.72
N LEU A 109 26.75 4.79 9.74
CA LEU A 109 26.00 3.55 9.86
C LEU A 109 24.49 3.78 9.99
N TYR A 110 24.08 4.78 10.80
CA TYR A 110 22.68 5.20 10.87
C TYR A 110 22.16 5.71 9.53
N GLY A 111 22.95 6.50 8.81
CA GLY A 111 22.60 6.95 7.48
C GLY A 111 22.42 5.80 6.50
N ALA A 112 23.31 4.80 6.53
CA ALA A 112 23.23 3.59 5.71
C ALA A 112 22.01 2.73 6.09
N HIS A 113 21.71 2.58 7.38
CA HIS A 113 20.51 1.90 7.84
C HIS A 113 19.23 2.58 7.31
N ASN A 114 19.12 3.90 7.43
CA ASN A 114 18.00 4.68 6.92
C ASN A 114 17.84 4.56 5.41
N LEU A 115 18.94 4.52 4.65
CA LEU A 115 18.92 4.27 3.21
C LEU A 115 18.31 2.91 2.89
N LEU A 116 18.77 1.85 3.57
CA LEU A 116 18.24 0.50 3.39
C LEU A 116 16.78 0.38 3.82
N LEU A 117 16.39 1.05 4.91
CA LEU A 117 15.03 1.07 5.40
C LEU A 117 14.07 1.72 4.40
N ILE A 118 14.44 2.88 3.83
CA ILE A 118 13.67 3.53 2.78
C ILE A 118 13.57 2.64 1.53
N ALA A 119 14.69 2.02 1.15
CA ALA A 119 14.69 1.11 0.01
C ALA A 119 13.76 -0.09 0.24
N ALA A 120 13.78 -0.69 1.44
CA ALA A 120 12.91 -1.80 1.81
C ALA A 120 11.43 -1.37 1.82
N LEU A 121 11.10 -0.23 2.42
CA LEU A 121 9.74 0.32 2.43
C LEU A 121 9.22 0.58 1.01
N LEU A 122 10.04 1.20 0.14
CA LEU A 122 9.66 1.45 -1.25
C LEU A 122 9.50 0.16 -2.08
N MET A 123 10.06 -0.97 -1.64
CA MET A 123 9.83 -2.28 -2.25
C MET A 123 8.56 -2.97 -1.71
N VAL A 124 8.24 -2.77 -0.44
CA VAL A 124 7.04 -3.34 0.21
C VAL A 124 5.76 -2.72 -0.34
N PHE A 125 5.69 -1.39 -0.45
CA PHE A 125 4.46 -0.67 -0.86
C PHE A 125 3.89 -1.08 -2.23
N PRO A 126 4.66 -1.18 -3.32
CA PRO A 126 4.13 -1.59 -4.60
C PRO A 126 3.60 -3.02 -4.62
N SER A 127 4.25 -3.93 -3.91
CA SER A 127 3.80 -5.32 -3.78
C SER A 127 2.52 -5.41 -2.96
N LEU A 128 2.42 -4.64 -1.89
CA LEU A 128 1.22 -4.50 -1.07
C LEU A 128 0.03 -3.99 -1.89
N ASN A 129 0.21 -2.93 -2.68
CA ASN A 129 -0.86 -2.36 -3.52
C ASN A 129 -1.39 -3.33 -4.59
N VAL A 130 -0.54 -4.23 -5.09
CA VAL A 130 -0.95 -5.24 -6.08
C VAL A 130 -1.67 -6.41 -5.41
N LEU A 131 -1.22 -6.81 -4.21
CA LEU A 131 -1.77 -7.96 -3.50
C LEU A 131 -3.00 -7.62 -2.65
N LEU A 132 -3.06 -6.42 -2.07
CA LEU A 132 -4.22 -5.89 -1.35
C LEU A 132 -4.99 -4.92 -2.24
N ASP A 133 -5.65 -5.46 -3.27
CA ASP A 133 -6.55 -4.69 -4.12
C ASP A 133 -7.79 -4.23 -3.32
N SER A 134 -8.43 -3.19 -3.81
CA SER A 134 -9.61 -2.57 -3.19
C SER A 134 -10.71 -3.58 -2.82
N GLU A 135 -10.92 -4.61 -3.66
CA GLU A 135 -11.90 -5.66 -3.40
C GLU A 135 -11.53 -6.53 -2.19
N ARG A 136 -10.24 -6.81 -1.99
CA ARG A 136 -9.74 -7.61 -0.86
C ARG A 136 -9.78 -6.84 0.45
N ILE A 137 -9.45 -5.57 0.40
CA ILE A 137 -9.57 -4.67 1.55
C ILE A 137 -11.05 -4.59 1.95
N LEU A 138 -11.95 -4.40 0.98
CA LEU A 138 -13.38 -4.36 1.21
C LEU A 138 -13.89 -5.68 1.84
N PHE A 139 -13.40 -6.83 1.38
CA PHE A 139 -13.74 -8.12 1.94
C PHE A 139 -13.30 -8.26 3.41
N LEU A 140 -12.08 -7.81 3.74
CA LEU A 140 -11.57 -7.80 5.12
C LEU A 140 -12.45 -6.95 6.04
N PHE A 141 -12.79 -5.73 5.60
CA PHE A 141 -13.65 -4.82 6.36
C PHE A 141 -15.10 -5.31 6.44
N SER A 142 -15.60 -6.01 5.42
CA SER A 142 -17.00 -6.48 5.40
C SER A 142 -17.33 -7.47 6.50
N ARG A 143 -16.33 -8.23 6.95
CA ARG A 143 -16.51 -9.17 8.07
C ARG A 143 -16.51 -8.48 9.42
N LEU A 144 -15.80 -7.36 9.54
CA LEU A 144 -15.68 -6.61 10.80
C LEU A 144 -16.82 -5.59 10.95
N MET A 145 -17.18 -4.91 9.86
CA MET A 145 -18.17 -3.83 9.83
C MET A 145 -19.06 -3.94 8.58
N GLN A 146 -20.14 -4.70 8.69
CA GLN A 146 -21.01 -5.01 7.54
C GLN A 146 -21.64 -3.76 6.91
N THR A 147 -22.06 -2.79 7.71
CA THR A 147 -22.69 -1.55 7.22
C THR A 147 -21.67 -0.65 6.51
N SER A 148 -20.50 -0.49 7.10
CA SER A 148 -19.41 0.32 6.51
C SER A 148 -18.89 -0.27 5.20
N ALA A 149 -18.81 -1.60 5.11
CA ALA A 149 -18.43 -2.28 3.89
C ALA A 149 -19.43 -2.06 2.75
N LEU A 150 -20.74 -2.02 3.06
CA LEU A 150 -21.75 -1.68 2.07
C LEU A 150 -21.58 -0.25 1.57
N ILE A 151 -21.44 0.71 2.48
CA ILE A 151 -21.26 2.13 2.13
C ILE A 151 -20.01 2.27 1.26
N LEU A 152 -18.90 1.63 1.64
CA LEU A 152 -17.66 1.67 0.88
C LEU A 152 -17.81 1.03 -0.51
N SER A 153 -18.47 -0.12 -0.60
CA SER A 153 -18.75 -0.80 -1.88
C SER A 153 -19.61 0.07 -2.82
N MET A 154 -20.64 0.73 -2.27
CA MET A 154 -21.44 1.67 -3.04
C MET A 154 -20.61 2.89 -3.47
N SER A 155 -19.82 3.46 -2.56
CA SER A 155 -18.95 4.61 -2.88
C SER A 155 -17.97 4.28 -4.00
N MET A 156 -17.35 3.10 -3.98
CA MET A 156 -16.44 2.65 -5.04
C MET A 156 -17.15 2.50 -6.40
N ARG A 157 -18.43 2.10 -6.41
CA ARG A 157 -19.24 2.06 -7.63
C ARG A 157 -19.60 3.48 -8.10
N PHE A 158 -19.84 4.41 -7.18
CA PHE A 158 -20.20 5.80 -7.53
C PHE A 158 -19.05 6.57 -8.14
N VAL A 159 -17.80 6.34 -7.75
CA VAL A 159 -16.62 7.05 -8.28
C VAL A 159 -16.52 6.98 -9.81
N PRO A 160 -16.54 5.81 -10.47
CA PRO A 160 -16.50 5.74 -11.93
C PRO A 160 -17.75 6.33 -12.59
N LEU A 161 -18.92 6.23 -11.95
CA LEU A 161 -20.16 6.79 -12.44
C LEU A 161 -20.13 8.33 -12.42
N LEU A 162 -19.70 8.92 -11.29
CA LEU A 162 -19.48 10.36 -11.15
C LEU A 162 -18.44 10.91 -12.14
N THR A 163 -17.35 10.18 -12.34
CA THR A 163 -16.30 10.61 -13.30
C THR A 163 -16.81 10.59 -14.73
N ARG A 164 -17.67 9.65 -15.11
CA ARG A 164 -18.35 9.63 -16.41
C ARG A 164 -19.28 10.82 -16.53
N ARG A 165 -20.14 11.04 -15.56
CA ARG A 165 -21.11 12.14 -15.56
C ARG A 165 -20.42 13.50 -15.58
N ALA A 166 -19.35 13.67 -14.82
CA ALA A 166 -18.55 14.89 -14.85
C ALA A 166 -17.94 15.17 -16.22
N ARG A 167 -17.49 14.13 -16.95
CA ARG A 167 -16.97 14.28 -18.32
C ARG A 167 -18.06 14.69 -19.29
N GLU A 168 -19.23 14.06 -19.22
CA GLU A 168 -20.38 14.40 -20.05
C GLU A 168 -20.81 15.86 -19.85
N LEU A 169 -21.00 16.27 -18.60
CA LEU A 169 -21.36 17.65 -18.26
C LEU A 169 -20.30 18.65 -18.72
N ARG A 170 -19.00 18.31 -18.57
CA ARG A 170 -17.90 19.16 -19.04
C ARG A 170 -17.87 19.28 -20.56
N GLN A 171 -18.28 18.27 -21.32
CA GLN A 171 -18.37 18.33 -22.78
C GLN A 171 -19.51 19.22 -23.25
N LEU A 172 -20.66 19.17 -22.56
CA LEU A 172 -21.82 19.98 -22.86
C LEU A 172 -21.58 21.47 -22.63
N HIS A 173 -20.77 21.82 -21.62
CA HIS A 173 -20.51 23.22 -21.23
C HIS A 173 -19.15 23.76 -21.70
N ARG A 174 -18.56 23.20 -22.74
CA ARG A 174 -17.21 23.55 -23.21
C ARG A 174 -17.11 24.94 -23.85
N GLN A 175 -18.20 25.63 -24.03
CA GLN A 175 -18.27 26.90 -24.80
C GLN A 175 -18.30 28.14 -23.91
N ASP A 176 -18.32 28.07 -22.61
CA ASP A 176 -18.47 29.22 -21.72
C ASP A 176 -17.12 29.84 -21.33
N GLY A 177 -16.71 30.86 -22.06
CA GLY A 177 -15.86 32.00 -21.65
C GLY A 177 -14.39 31.70 -21.28
N GLU A 178 -13.50 32.58 -21.75
CA GLU A 178 -12.09 32.62 -21.35
C GLU A 178 -11.92 33.59 -20.15
N GLY A 179 -11.44 33.04 -19.01
CA GLY A 179 -11.10 33.81 -17.81
C GLY A 179 -11.24 33.00 -16.52
N LEU A 180 -10.46 33.37 -15.49
CA LEU A 180 -10.51 32.70 -14.16
C LEU A 180 -11.91 32.77 -13.50
N PRO A 181 -12.62 33.91 -13.48
CA PRO A 181 -13.95 33.98 -12.87
C PRO A 181 -14.99 33.13 -13.61
N ALA A 182 -14.91 33.06 -14.94
CA ALA A 182 -15.78 32.20 -15.74
C ALA A 182 -15.54 30.74 -15.49
N ARG A 183 -14.27 30.31 -15.32
CA ARG A 183 -13.92 28.94 -14.97
C ARG A 183 -14.40 28.53 -13.59
N LEU A 184 -14.34 29.42 -12.59
CA LEU A 184 -14.83 29.18 -11.24
C LEU A 184 -16.37 29.08 -11.23
N SER A 185 -17.08 29.97 -11.89
CA SER A 185 -18.54 29.93 -12.03
C SER A 185 -18.99 28.63 -12.73
N HIS A 186 -18.27 28.23 -13.78
CA HIS A 186 -18.52 26.98 -14.50
C HIS A 186 -18.28 25.74 -13.62
N ALA A 187 -17.19 25.71 -12.87
CA ALA A 187 -16.91 24.63 -11.91
C ALA A 187 -18.01 24.54 -10.84
N GLY A 188 -18.51 25.68 -10.36
CA GLY A 188 -19.62 25.73 -9.39
C GLY A 188 -20.91 25.14 -9.95
N LYS A 189 -21.30 25.52 -11.18
CA LYS A 189 -22.49 24.96 -11.87
C LYS A 189 -22.34 23.45 -12.10
N LEU A 190 -21.16 23.01 -12.52
CA LEU A 190 -20.85 21.58 -12.71
C LEU A 190 -20.97 20.80 -11.41
N LEU A 191 -20.41 21.32 -10.32
CA LEU A 191 -20.50 20.70 -8.98
C LEU A 191 -21.96 20.66 -8.51
N GLY A 192 -22.73 21.75 -8.68
CA GLY A 192 -24.14 21.75 -8.33
C GLY A 192 -24.95 20.68 -9.08
N ALA A 193 -24.77 20.58 -10.39
CA ALA A 193 -25.43 19.56 -11.21
C ALA A 193 -25.01 18.13 -10.85
N LEU A 194 -23.74 17.94 -10.49
CA LEU A 194 -23.25 16.62 -10.01
C LEU A 194 -23.84 16.25 -8.65
N LEU A 195 -23.95 17.23 -7.74
CA LEU A 195 -24.55 17.00 -6.42
C LEU A 195 -26.03 16.65 -6.52
N ASP A 196 -26.78 17.38 -7.32
CA ASP A 196 -28.20 17.12 -7.57
C ASP A 196 -28.41 15.71 -8.13
N TRP A 197 -27.67 15.38 -9.16
CA TRP A 197 -27.71 14.05 -9.75
C TRP A 197 -27.29 12.93 -8.77
N THR A 198 -26.28 13.15 -7.94
CA THR A 198 -25.85 12.15 -6.93
C THR A 198 -26.88 11.93 -5.85
N MET A 199 -27.58 12.98 -5.42
CA MET A 199 -28.66 12.86 -4.45
C MET A 199 -29.82 12.03 -5.02
N GLU A 200 -30.20 12.30 -6.27
CA GLU A 200 -31.28 11.54 -6.94
C GLU A 200 -30.89 10.07 -7.12
N GLU A 201 -29.68 9.77 -7.62
CA GLU A 201 -29.16 8.40 -7.80
C GLU A 201 -29.07 7.69 -6.45
N GLY A 202 -28.65 8.38 -5.37
CA GLY A 202 -28.64 7.86 -4.01
C GLY A 202 -30.00 7.47 -3.50
N MET A 203 -31.02 8.32 -3.74
CA MET A 203 -32.41 8.01 -3.38
C MET A 203 -32.95 6.81 -4.16
N GLN A 204 -32.69 6.75 -5.46
CA GLN A 204 -33.10 5.59 -6.29
C GLN A 204 -32.41 4.30 -5.83
N SER A 205 -31.11 4.36 -5.53
CA SER A 205 -30.35 3.24 -4.97
C SER A 205 -30.93 2.77 -3.64
N SER A 206 -31.32 3.69 -2.75
CA SER A 206 -31.96 3.37 -1.47
C SER A 206 -33.31 2.66 -1.67
N ARG A 207 -34.15 3.17 -2.59
CA ARG A 207 -35.43 2.56 -2.92
C ARG A 207 -35.27 1.13 -3.47
N THR A 208 -34.33 0.94 -4.40
CA THR A 208 -34.05 -0.38 -4.98
C THR A 208 -33.51 -1.38 -3.95
N LEU A 209 -32.70 -0.93 -2.99
CA LEU A 209 -32.23 -1.76 -1.88
C LEU A 209 -33.37 -2.19 -0.96
N ARG A 210 -34.25 -1.27 -0.61
CA ARG A 210 -35.46 -1.58 0.20
C ARG A 210 -36.37 -2.57 -0.55
N ALA A 211 -36.59 -2.37 -1.84
CA ALA A 211 -37.39 -3.28 -2.66
C ALA A 211 -36.80 -4.70 -2.72
N ARG A 212 -35.46 -4.81 -2.62
CA ARG A 212 -34.77 -6.13 -2.53
C ARG A 212 -34.74 -6.69 -1.11
N GLY A 213 -35.50 -6.13 -0.15
CA GLY A 213 -35.59 -6.62 1.22
C GLY A 213 -34.39 -6.28 2.09
N TYR A 214 -33.61 -5.26 1.72
CA TYR A 214 -32.49 -4.82 2.55
C TYR A 214 -32.98 -4.32 3.92
N GLY A 215 -32.49 -4.95 4.97
CA GLY A 215 -32.88 -4.63 6.36
C GLY A 215 -34.05 -5.44 6.91
N ALA A 216 -34.71 -6.30 6.09
CA ALA A 216 -35.84 -7.11 6.55
C ALA A 216 -35.45 -8.39 7.31
N GLN A 217 -34.28 -8.93 7.05
CA GLN A 217 -33.74 -10.16 7.68
C GLN A 217 -32.25 -10.07 7.97
N SER A 218 -31.74 -11.00 8.81
CA SER A 218 -30.30 -11.16 9.04
C SER A 218 -29.57 -11.47 7.73
N ARG A 219 -28.50 -10.72 7.47
CA ARG A 219 -27.75 -10.80 6.20
C ARG A 219 -26.94 -12.09 6.11
N SER A 220 -27.11 -12.81 5.01
CA SER A 220 -26.16 -13.83 4.60
C SER A 220 -24.93 -13.19 3.95
N PHE A 221 -23.76 -13.67 4.29
CA PHE A 221 -22.50 -13.19 3.73
C PHE A 221 -22.10 -14.06 2.53
N TYR A 222 -22.02 -13.48 1.34
CA TYR A 222 -21.47 -14.17 0.17
C TYR A 222 -19.94 -14.07 0.21
N GLY A 223 -19.30 -15.11 0.76
CA GLY A 223 -17.84 -15.20 0.82
C GLY A 223 -17.24 -15.56 -0.52
N VAL A 224 -16.64 -14.59 -1.22
CA VAL A 224 -15.89 -14.83 -2.46
C VAL A 224 -14.61 -15.61 -2.18
N PHE A 225 -14.01 -15.40 -0.99
CA PHE A 225 -12.78 -16.06 -0.57
C PHE A 225 -13.09 -17.14 0.47
N ARG A 226 -12.68 -18.37 0.18
CA ARG A 226 -12.79 -19.51 1.11
C ARG A 226 -11.48 -19.70 1.84
N PHE A 227 -11.54 -19.77 3.16
CA PHE A 227 -10.38 -20.06 4.00
C PHE A 227 -10.03 -21.55 3.89
N THR A 228 -8.84 -21.87 3.39
CA THR A 228 -8.38 -23.25 3.20
C THR A 228 -7.43 -23.67 4.33
N ALA A 229 -7.23 -24.99 4.51
CA ALA A 229 -6.28 -25.49 5.50
C ALA A 229 -4.83 -24.98 5.26
N ARG A 230 -4.48 -24.69 4.01
CA ARG A 230 -3.19 -24.07 3.66
C ARG A 230 -3.07 -22.64 4.18
N ASP A 231 -4.17 -21.86 4.12
CA ASP A 231 -4.21 -20.50 4.64
C ASP A 231 -4.12 -20.50 6.18
N ALA A 232 -4.73 -21.51 6.84
CA ALA A 232 -4.61 -21.70 8.28
C ALA A 232 -3.16 -22.02 8.68
N GLY A 233 -2.48 -22.92 7.97
CA GLY A 233 -1.08 -23.22 8.20
C GLY A 233 -0.16 -22.00 8.00
N ALA A 234 -0.36 -21.25 6.91
CA ALA A 234 0.40 -20.06 6.62
C ALA A 234 0.18 -18.96 7.68
N SER A 235 -1.07 -18.72 8.10
CA SER A 235 -1.37 -17.73 9.14
C SER A 235 -0.81 -18.11 10.50
N CYS A 236 -0.83 -19.40 10.86
CA CYS A 236 -0.22 -19.89 12.09
C CYS A 236 1.30 -19.69 12.08
N LEU A 237 1.95 -19.98 10.96
CA LEU A 237 3.39 -19.81 10.78
C LEU A 237 3.79 -18.33 10.87
N LEU A 238 3.04 -17.42 10.25
CA LEU A 238 3.26 -15.97 10.33
C LEU A 238 3.03 -15.43 11.75
N LEU A 239 2.02 -15.91 12.47
CA LEU A 239 1.77 -15.49 13.85
C LEU A 239 2.84 -15.99 14.81
N THR A 240 3.34 -17.22 14.62
CA THR A 240 4.43 -17.77 15.44
C THR A 240 5.75 -17.06 15.18
N SER A 241 6.08 -16.72 13.92
CA SER A 241 7.27 -15.93 13.58
C SER A 241 7.20 -14.52 14.15
N LEU A 242 6.06 -13.87 14.07
CA LEU A 242 5.84 -12.54 14.65
C LEU A 242 5.96 -12.59 16.19
N GLY A 243 5.37 -13.59 16.84
CA GLY A 243 5.51 -13.79 18.27
C GLY A 243 6.96 -14.04 18.70
N LEU A 244 7.71 -14.81 17.92
CA LEU A 244 9.13 -15.07 18.15
C LEU A 244 9.97 -13.80 17.98
N MET A 245 9.69 -12.98 16.97
CA MET A 245 10.35 -11.70 16.74
C MET A 245 10.14 -10.74 17.91
N ILE A 246 8.90 -10.60 18.38
CA ILE A 246 8.57 -9.77 19.55
C ILE A 246 9.24 -10.34 20.81
N GLY A 247 9.23 -11.64 21.01
CA GLY A 247 9.88 -12.32 22.14
C GLY A 247 11.39 -12.09 22.17
N LEU A 248 12.08 -12.20 21.03
CA LEU A 248 13.52 -11.93 20.91
C LEU A 248 13.85 -10.46 21.23
N ARG A 249 12.99 -9.52 20.83
CA ARG A 249 13.17 -8.11 21.16
C ARG A 249 13.02 -7.85 22.67
N ILE A 250 12.01 -8.46 23.31
CA ILE A 250 11.76 -8.30 24.76
C ILE A 250 12.91 -8.92 25.58
N LEU A 251 13.44 -10.07 25.14
CA LEU A 251 14.57 -10.73 25.79
C LEU A 251 15.92 -10.02 25.60
N GLY A 252 15.95 -8.92 24.84
CA GLY A 252 17.18 -8.18 24.58
C GLY A 252 18.22 -8.93 23.75
N ALA A 253 17.85 -10.07 23.15
CA ALA A 253 18.76 -10.89 22.34
C ALA A 253 19.19 -10.20 21.02
N VAL A 254 18.57 -9.08 20.68
CA VAL A 254 18.84 -8.27 19.49
C VAL A 254 18.91 -6.79 19.91
N SER A 255 19.74 -6.50 20.88
CA SER A 255 20.14 -5.13 21.19
C SER A 255 21.53 -4.90 20.59
N TYR A 256 21.61 -4.01 19.58
CA TYR A 256 22.82 -3.41 18.94
C TYR A 256 23.95 -4.33 18.56
#